data_5ff3c414c07a7886c52e52b75f79b3b8
#
_entry.id   5ff3c414c07a7886c52e52b75f79b3b8
#
_cell.length_a   1.000
_cell.length_b   1.000
_cell.length_c   1.000
_cell.angle_alpha   90.00
_cell.angle_beta   90.00
_cell.angle_gamma   90.00
#
_symmetry.space_group_name_H-M   'P 1'
#
loop_
_entity.id
_entity.type
_entity.pdbx_description
1 polymer ?
#
loop_
_entity_poly.entity_id
_entity_poly.type
_entity_poly.pdbx_seq_one_letter_code
_entity_poly.pdbx_strand_id
1 'polypeptide(L)'
;CAKHGLDAFQFNTTPSAPDPVDNGDKLTWVRCKSDKVGKGYSSCTLRSDTATAYNALAQEVRALGGVVTSAGGKRGLSSKASPSRSKKSFHYTGRAFDLALPTGMQNPSKDPYIVVRDESGNGRKWTVWCKVLDENAPGADSVETVTLDACYVVGKRSSSGKRYTQLQYKEWTGKAFNFTELAEKNGFERISGRRSFFKGGSYGGAEWWHFQWEEGMVKGQTTFGEELLKVYTLD
;
A
#
# COMPACT_ATOMS: atom_id res chain seq x y z
N CYS A 1 25.07 -4.83 -21.03
CA CYS A 1 24.35 -3.76 -20.31
C CYS A 1 23.49 -3.01 -21.33
N ALA A 2 22.23 -3.41 -21.48
CA ALA A 2 21.28 -2.70 -22.31
C ALA A 2 20.38 -1.86 -21.37
N LYS A 3 20.43 -0.56 -21.52
CA LYS A 3 19.47 0.38 -20.96
C LYS A 3 18.15 0.14 -21.70
N HIS A 4 17.17 -0.43 -21.04
CA HIS A 4 15.83 -0.49 -21.59
C HIS A 4 15.11 0.82 -21.26
N GLY A 5 14.78 1.54 -22.35
CA GLY A 5 14.23 2.88 -22.33
C GLY A 5 12.80 2.89 -21.82
N LEU A 6 12.63 3.54 -20.69
CA LEU A 6 11.35 4.12 -20.24
C LEU A 6 11.23 5.57 -20.72
N ASP A 7 11.93 5.94 -21.80
CA ASP A 7 12.00 7.33 -22.30
C ASP A 7 10.85 7.71 -23.26
N ALA A 8 9.79 6.91 -23.41
CA ALA A 8 8.74 7.18 -24.39
C ALA A 8 7.46 7.83 -23.83
N PHE A 9 7.30 7.96 -22.53
CA PHE A 9 6.18 8.72 -21.95
C PHE A 9 6.68 9.92 -21.17
N GLN A 10 6.96 11.01 -21.90
CA GLN A 10 6.98 12.33 -21.28
C GLN A 10 5.53 12.73 -20.97
N PHE A 11 5.05 12.37 -19.78
CA PHE A 11 3.98 13.14 -19.18
C PHE A 11 4.54 14.51 -18.84
N ASN A 12 4.27 15.50 -19.70
CA ASN A 12 4.56 16.92 -19.46
C ASN A 12 3.63 17.50 -18.40
N THR A 13 3.54 16.88 -17.25
CA THR A 13 3.17 17.46 -15.96
C THR A 13 3.76 16.57 -14.89
N THR A 14 5.02 16.83 -14.51
CA THR A 14 5.41 16.51 -13.15
C THR A 14 4.50 17.40 -12.29
N PRO A 15 3.61 16.85 -11.46
CA PRO A 15 3.11 17.63 -10.35
C PRO A 15 4.37 17.86 -9.51
N SER A 16 4.90 19.09 -9.53
CA SER A 16 5.79 19.52 -8.47
C SER A 16 5.01 19.20 -7.19
N ALA A 17 5.58 18.39 -6.30
CA ALA A 17 5.03 18.29 -4.96
C ALA A 17 4.77 19.74 -4.54
N PRO A 18 3.53 20.11 -4.17
CA PRO A 18 3.29 21.47 -3.71
C PRO A 18 4.27 21.68 -2.56
N ASP A 19 5.02 22.79 -2.64
CA ASP A 19 5.87 23.18 -1.53
C ASP A 19 5.07 23.04 -0.24
N PRO A 20 5.64 22.50 0.83
CA PRO A 20 4.94 22.39 2.09
C PRO A 20 4.50 23.82 2.45
N VAL A 21 3.20 24.08 2.34
CA VAL A 21 2.62 25.35 2.72
C VAL A 21 2.65 25.38 4.24
N ASP A 22 3.76 25.84 4.79
CA ASP A 22 3.93 26.11 6.21
C ASP A 22 3.25 27.46 6.53
N ASN A 23 1.92 27.46 6.45
CA ASN A 23 1.10 28.62 6.82
C ASN A 23 0.60 28.54 8.28
N GLY A 24 1.17 27.66 9.10
CA GLY A 24 0.68 27.45 10.47
C GLY A 24 -0.72 26.86 10.56
N ASP A 25 -1.35 26.58 9.43
CA ASP A 25 -2.69 26.00 9.37
C ASP A 25 -2.63 24.49 9.64
N LYS A 26 -3.47 24.05 10.55
CA LYS A 26 -3.65 22.62 10.83
C LYS A 26 -4.02 21.89 9.56
N LEU A 27 -3.33 20.80 9.29
CA LEU A 27 -3.67 19.90 8.21
C LEU A 27 -5.06 19.30 8.44
N THR A 28 -5.85 19.16 7.38
CA THR A 28 -7.24 18.70 7.46
C THR A 28 -7.37 17.23 7.07
N TRP A 29 -8.52 16.65 7.37
CA TRP A 29 -8.87 15.29 6.96
C TRP A 29 -9.56 15.31 5.61
N VAL A 30 -9.03 14.57 4.64
CA VAL A 30 -9.56 14.46 3.28
C VAL A 30 -10.02 13.05 3.03
N ARG A 31 -11.24 12.91 2.49
CA ARG A 31 -11.78 11.63 2.04
C ARG A 31 -11.37 11.37 0.59
N CYS A 32 -10.46 10.45 0.38
CA CYS A 32 -9.95 10.03 -0.91
C CYS A 32 -10.81 8.91 -1.51
N LYS A 33 -11.05 8.95 -2.82
CA LYS A 33 -11.76 7.88 -3.54
C LYS A 33 -10.85 6.66 -3.70
N SER A 34 -11.37 5.48 -3.34
CA SER A 34 -10.75 4.17 -3.59
C SER A 34 -11.64 3.33 -4.50
N ASP A 35 -11.04 2.34 -5.16
CA ASP A 35 -11.76 1.43 -6.04
C ASP A 35 -12.33 0.28 -5.22
N LYS A 36 -13.65 0.09 -5.30
CA LYS A 36 -14.33 -0.95 -4.54
C LYS A 36 -14.22 -2.28 -5.24
N VAL A 37 -13.39 -3.16 -4.72
CA VAL A 37 -13.27 -4.55 -5.16
C VAL A 37 -13.67 -5.46 -4.00
N GLY A 38 -14.70 -6.27 -4.21
CA GLY A 38 -15.19 -7.18 -3.20
C GLY A 38 -15.58 -6.46 -1.88
N LYS A 39 -14.94 -6.84 -0.77
CA LYS A 39 -15.20 -6.29 0.56
C LYS A 39 -14.42 -5.02 0.90
N GLY A 40 -13.68 -4.45 -0.06
CA GLY A 40 -12.95 -3.19 0.14
C GLY A 40 -13.88 -1.99 0.35
N TYR A 41 -13.36 -0.90 0.93
CA TYR A 41 -14.06 0.36 1.05
C TYR A 41 -13.95 1.18 -0.24
N SER A 42 -14.95 2.01 -0.51
CA SER A 42 -14.96 2.93 -1.66
C SER A 42 -14.15 4.22 -1.41
N SER A 43 -13.57 4.38 -0.23
CA SER A 43 -12.78 5.54 0.15
C SER A 43 -11.88 5.23 1.34
N CYS A 44 -10.80 6.00 1.47
CA CYS A 44 -10.04 6.13 2.70
C CYS A 44 -9.97 7.62 3.12
N THR A 45 -9.76 7.87 4.41
CA THR A 45 -9.55 9.22 4.92
C THR A 45 -8.08 9.39 5.27
N LEU A 46 -7.45 10.42 4.72
CA LEU A 46 -6.05 10.74 4.94
C LEU A 46 -5.88 12.19 5.37
N ARG A 47 -4.72 12.55 5.84
CA ARG A 47 -4.32 13.93 6.06
C ARG A 47 -4.16 14.64 4.70
N SER A 48 -4.43 15.94 4.63
CA SER A 48 -4.52 16.67 3.36
C SER A 48 -3.27 16.57 2.47
N ASP A 49 -2.08 16.65 3.03
CA ASP A 49 -0.81 16.47 2.30
C ASP A 49 -0.66 15.04 1.77
N THR A 50 -0.88 14.04 2.62
CA THR A 50 -0.86 12.63 2.24
C THR A 50 -1.95 12.29 1.22
N ALA A 51 -3.11 12.96 1.30
CA ALA A 51 -4.21 12.79 0.36
C ALA A 51 -3.83 13.24 -1.06
N THR A 52 -3.02 14.28 -1.19
CA THR A 52 -2.48 14.75 -2.48
C THR A 52 -1.63 13.65 -3.12
N ALA A 53 -0.67 13.10 -2.39
CA ALA A 53 0.18 12.01 -2.87
C ALA A 53 -0.63 10.74 -3.21
N TYR A 54 -1.62 10.38 -2.36
CA TYR A 54 -2.50 9.25 -2.63
C TYR A 54 -3.32 9.43 -3.90
N ASN A 55 -3.85 10.63 -4.14
CA ASN A 55 -4.65 10.91 -5.33
C ASN A 55 -3.80 10.86 -6.60
N ALA A 56 -2.54 11.33 -6.55
CA ALA A 56 -1.59 11.22 -7.65
C ALA A 56 -1.28 9.75 -7.96
N LEU A 57 -0.94 8.96 -6.96
CA LEU A 57 -0.75 7.50 -7.09
C LEU A 57 -1.99 6.83 -7.69
N ALA A 58 -3.18 7.13 -7.16
CA ALA A 58 -4.42 6.52 -7.64
C ALA A 58 -4.75 6.89 -9.10
N GLN A 59 -4.39 8.08 -9.53
CA GLN A 59 -4.53 8.51 -10.92
C GLN A 59 -3.58 7.73 -11.84
N GLU A 60 -2.29 7.61 -11.46
CA GLU A 60 -1.31 6.84 -12.23
C GLU A 60 -1.72 5.36 -12.34
N VAL A 61 -2.13 4.75 -11.24
CA VAL A 61 -2.60 3.34 -11.22
C VAL A 61 -3.78 3.13 -12.15
N ARG A 62 -4.79 4.02 -12.11
CA ARG A 62 -5.96 3.91 -12.99
C ARG A 62 -5.62 4.18 -14.45
N ALA A 63 -4.69 5.08 -14.72
CA ALA A 63 -4.22 5.32 -16.09
C ALA A 63 -3.57 4.09 -16.71
N LEU A 64 -2.96 3.22 -15.91
CA LEU A 64 -2.41 1.92 -16.32
C LEU A 64 -3.44 0.77 -16.31
N GLY A 65 -4.72 1.07 -16.07
CA GLY A 65 -5.79 0.07 -16.02
C GLY A 65 -5.88 -0.72 -14.71
N GLY A 66 -5.19 -0.29 -13.67
CA GLY A 66 -5.23 -0.91 -12.35
C GLY A 66 -6.25 -0.30 -11.40
N VAL A 67 -6.20 -0.72 -10.14
CA VAL A 67 -7.11 -0.26 -9.08
C VAL A 67 -6.34 0.07 -7.80
N VAL A 68 -6.85 1.02 -7.02
CA VAL A 68 -6.39 1.28 -5.65
C VAL A 68 -7.52 0.95 -4.69
N THR A 69 -7.47 -0.26 -4.12
CA THR A 69 -8.47 -0.72 -3.15
C THR A 69 -8.18 -0.17 -1.75
N SER A 70 -9.13 -0.23 -0.82
CA SER A 70 -8.92 0.29 0.53
C SER A 70 -9.50 -0.61 1.62
N ALA A 71 -8.71 -0.83 2.67
CA ALA A 71 -9.16 -1.29 3.97
C ALA A 71 -9.19 -0.15 5.01
N GLY A 72 -8.89 1.07 4.59
CA GLY A 72 -8.95 2.28 5.40
C GLY A 72 -7.65 3.09 5.42
N GLY A 73 -7.74 4.32 5.93
CA GLY A 73 -6.63 5.24 6.16
C GLY A 73 -6.61 5.68 7.63
N LYS A 74 -7.27 6.81 7.95
CA LYS A 74 -7.35 7.36 9.31
C LYS A 74 -7.83 6.34 10.35
N ARG A 75 -7.12 6.30 11.47
CA ARG A 75 -7.55 5.63 12.70
C ARG A 75 -7.81 6.67 13.78
N GLY A 76 -8.99 6.63 14.43
CA GLY A 76 -9.31 7.54 15.53
C GLY A 76 -8.47 7.25 16.78
N LEU A 77 -8.15 8.28 17.57
CA LEU A 77 -7.35 8.14 18.80
C LEU A 77 -8.01 7.25 19.85
N SER A 78 -9.34 7.16 19.86
CA SER A 78 -10.11 6.27 20.74
C SER A 78 -10.01 4.79 20.35
N SER A 79 -9.41 4.47 19.20
CA SER A 79 -9.24 3.08 18.77
C SER A 79 -8.32 2.33 19.72
N LYS A 80 -8.82 1.26 20.33
CA LYS A 80 -8.03 0.45 21.26
C LYS A 80 -6.80 -0.14 20.57
N ALA A 81 -5.64 0.02 21.22
CA ALA A 81 -4.45 -0.72 20.85
C ALA A 81 -4.67 -2.23 21.08
N SER A 82 -4.09 -3.05 20.23
CA SER A 82 -4.12 -4.50 20.38
C SER A 82 -2.73 -5.07 20.07
N PRO A 83 -2.45 -6.34 20.39
CA PRO A 83 -1.18 -6.97 20.01
C PRO A 83 -0.86 -6.89 18.51
N SER A 84 -1.91 -6.75 17.69
CA SER A 84 -1.79 -6.58 16.23
C SER A 84 -1.81 -5.13 15.75
N ARG A 85 -1.90 -4.14 16.64
CA ARG A 85 -1.98 -2.70 16.29
C ARG A 85 -0.96 -1.90 17.07
N SER A 86 -0.01 -1.29 16.37
CA SER A 86 0.96 -0.38 16.98
C SER A 86 0.27 0.82 17.62
N LYS A 87 0.76 1.24 18.80
CA LYS A 87 0.35 2.51 19.44
C LYS A 87 0.86 3.73 18.68
N LYS A 88 1.91 3.56 17.87
CA LYS A 88 2.54 4.60 17.03
C LYS A 88 2.34 4.28 15.55
N SER A 89 1.10 4.04 15.12
CA SER A 89 0.79 3.74 13.74
C SER A 89 0.54 5.02 12.96
N PHE A 90 1.10 5.16 11.78
CA PHE A 90 0.86 6.28 10.87
C PHE A 90 -0.60 6.47 10.45
N HIS A 91 -1.46 5.49 10.66
CA HIS A 91 -2.91 5.66 10.53
C HIS A 91 -3.49 6.70 11.49
N TYR A 92 -2.92 6.86 12.71
CA TYR A 92 -3.37 7.90 13.64
C TYR A 92 -3.03 9.30 13.16
N THR A 93 -1.93 9.46 12.42
CA THR A 93 -1.49 10.74 11.86
C THR A 93 -2.06 11.02 10.48
N GLY A 94 -2.81 10.05 9.89
CA GLY A 94 -3.34 10.14 8.53
C GLY A 94 -2.32 9.95 7.43
N ARG A 95 -1.13 9.46 7.77
CA ARG A 95 -0.01 9.24 6.85
C ARG A 95 0.07 7.80 6.29
N ALA A 96 -0.94 6.97 6.51
CA ALA A 96 -0.95 5.61 5.99
C ALA A 96 -2.31 5.22 5.43
N PHE A 97 -2.27 4.36 4.42
CA PHE A 97 -3.43 3.66 3.91
C PHE A 97 -3.15 2.15 3.81
N ASP A 98 -4.21 1.38 3.90
CA ASP A 98 -4.18 -0.06 3.67
C ASP A 98 -4.96 -0.40 2.42
N LEU A 99 -4.37 -1.16 1.50
CA LEU A 99 -5.10 -1.84 0.44
C LEU A 99 -6.07 -2.86 1.07
N ALA A 100 -7.15 -3.17 0.40
CA ALA A 100 -8.12 -4.14 0.93
C ALA A 100 -7.49 -5.53 1.06
N LEU A 101 -7.40 -6.04 2.27
CA LEU A 101 -6.71 -7.29 2.61
C LEU A 101 -7.11 -8.51 1.76
N PRO A 102 -8.40 -8.68 1.38
CA PRO A 102 -8.83 -9.82 0.55
C PRO A 102 -8.55 -9.63 -0.96
N THR A 103 -7.80 -8.59 -1.36
CA THR A 103 -7.49 -8.31 -2.77
C THR A 103 -6.11 -8.76 -3.22
N GLY A 104 -5.35 -9.41 -2.34
CA GLY A 104 -4.05 -10.02 -2.65
C GLY A 104 -3.70 -11.11 -1.65
N MET A 105 -2.79 -12.00 -1.98
CA MET A 105 -2.37 -13.18 -1.19
C MET A 105 -3.49 -14.18 -0.84
N GLN A 106 -4.69 -14.04 -1.38
CA GLN A 106 -5.80 -14.97 -1.11
C GLN A 106 -5.99 -15.92 -2.29
N ASN A 107 -6.09 -15.36 -3.48
CA ASN A 107 -6.27 -16.11 -4.72
C ASN A 107 -5.54 -15.40 -5.87
N PRO A 108 -4.28 -15.76 -6.18
CA PRO A 108 -3.51 -15.09 -7.23
C PRO A 108 -4.20 -15.05 -8.60
N SER A 109 -5.12 -15.97 -8.89
CA SER A 109 -5.85 -15.97 -10.16
C SER A 109 -6.96 -14.91 -10.21
N LYS A 110 -7.58 -14.59 -9.09
CA LYS A 110 -8.76 -13.68 -8.99
C LYS A 110 -8.43 -12.33 -8.36
N ASP A 111 -7.41 -12.26 -7.50
CA ASP A 111 -7.04 -11.03 -6.81
C ASP A 111 -6.54 -9.99 -7.81
N PRO A 112 -6.85 -8.70 -7.64
CA PRO A 112 -6.31 -7.62 -8.47
C PRO A 112 -4.81 -7.37 -8.25
N TYR A 113 -4.27 -7.83 -7.12
CA TYR A 113 -2.85 -7.72 -6.81
C TYR A 113 -2.16 -9.08 -6.81
N ILE A 114 -0.92 -9.07 -7.30
CA ILE A 114 0.04 -10.16 -7.12
C ILE A 114 1.08 -9.70 -6.12
N VAL A 115 1.25 -10.45 -5.05
CA VAL A 115 2.22 -10.14 -4.00
C VAL A 115 3.41 -11.07 -4.15
N VAL A 116 4.59 -10.49 -4.36
CA VAL A 116 5.84 -11.22 -4.53
C VAL A 116 6.71 -10.98 -3.31
N ARG A 117 7.38 -12.01 -2.81
CA ARG A 117 8.30 -11.88 -1.70
C ARG A 117 9.58 -11.19 -2.16
N ASP A 118 9.94 -10.12 -1.46
CA ASP A 118 11.22 -9.47 -1.65
C ASP A 118 12.28 -10.23 -0.82
N GLU A 119 13.13 -10.96 -1.50
CA GLU A 119 14.20 -11.74 -0.86
C GLU A 119 15.38 -10.87 -0.40
N SER A 120 15.38 -9.58 -0.74
CA SER A 120 16.40 -8.64 -0.27
C SER A 120 16.29 -8.38 1.24
N GLY A 121 17.39 -7.99 1.84
CA GLY A 121 17.45 -7.63 3.25
C GLY A 121 17.09 -8.79 4.18
N ASN A 122 15.98 -8.67 4.91
CA ASN A 122 15.55 -9.70 5.87
C ASN A 122 14.48 -10.66 5.31
N GLY A 123 14.17 -10.59 4.01
CA GLY A 123 13.17 -11.43 3.33
C GLY A 123 11.76 -11.29 3.87
N ARG A 124 11.40 -10.16 4.49
CA ARG A 124 10.08 -9.91 5.08
C ARG A 124 9.32 -8.77 4.43
N LYS A 125 9.86 -8.19 3.37
CA LYS A 125 9.16 -7.19 2.55
C LYS A 125 8.46 -7.86 1.36
N TRP A 126 7.55 -7.12 0.77
CA TRP A 126 6.74 -7.57 -0.35
C TRP A 126 6.84 -6.56 -1.49
N THR A 127 6.87 -7.04 -2.71
CA THR A 127 6.60 -6.24 -3.89
C THR A 127 5.17 -6.54 -4.31
N VAL A 128 4.35 -5.51 -4.40
CA VAL A 128 2.95 -5.60 -4.82
C VAL A 128 2.88 -5.20 -6.29
N TRP A 129 2.36 -6.08 -7.11
CA TRP A 129 2.06 -5.84 -8.51
C TRP A 129 0.55 -5.67 -8.68
N CYS A 130 0.12 -4.70 -9.48
CA CYS A 130 -1.28 -4.50 -9.81
C CYS A 130 -1.54 -5.01 -11.23
N LYS A 131 -2.55 -5.85 -11.39
CA LYS A 131 -2.99 -6.33 -12.70
C LYS A 131 -3.66 -5.22 -13.48
N VAL A 132 -3.53 -5.25 -14.80
CA VAL A 132 -4.40 -4.50 -15.71
C VAL A 132 -5.77 -5.15 -15.70
N LEU A 133 -6.76 -4.44 -15.18
CA LEU A 133 -8.16 -4.86 -15.11
C LEU A 133 -9.04 -4.14 -16.13
N ASP A 134 -8.62 -2.93 -16.53
CA ASP A 134 -9.23 -2.15 -17.61
C ASP A 134 -8.24 -2.03 -18.76
N GLU A 135 -8.40 -2.87 -19.76
CA GLU A 135 -7.54 -2.87 -20.94
C GLU A 135 -7.77 -1.64 -21.85
N ASN A 136 -8.85 -0.88 -21.64
CA ASN A 136 -9.14 0.36 -22.37
C ASN A 136 -8.55 1.60 -21.70
N ALA A 137 -7.89 1.46 -20.54
CA ALA A 137 -7.22 2.59 -19.90
C ALA A 137 -6.10 3.15 -20.77
N PRO A 138 -5.86 4.47 -20.76
CA PRO A 138 -4.93 5.14 -21.69
C PRO A 138 -3.52 4.58 -21.74
N GLY A 139 -3.03 4.03 -20.64
CA GLY A 139 -1.70 3.45 -20.51
C GLY A 139 -1.66 1.92 -20.46
N ALA A 140 -2.81 1.24 -20.58
CA ALA A 140 -2.88 -0.22 -20.45
C ALA A 140 -2.06 -0.97 -21.51
N ASP A 141 -1.96 -0.41 -22.73
CA ASP A 141 -1.18 -1.01 -23.82
C ASP A 141 0.33 -0.96 -23.58
N SER A 142 0.81 -0.02 -22.75
CA SER A 142 2.22 0.10 -22.39
C SER A 142 2.64 -0.88 -21.28
N VAL A 143 1.68 -1.56 -20.64
CA VAL A 143 1.97 -2.51 -19.57
C VAL A 143 2.35 -3.85 -20.18
N GLU A 144 3.54 -4.32 -19.83
CA GLU A 144 4.08 -5.59 -20.31
C GLU A 144 3.43 -6.80 -19.62
N THR A 145 3.47 -7.94 -20.32
CA THR A 145 3.19 -9.23 -19.71
C THR A 145 4.40 -9.68 -18.91
N VAL A 146 4.18 -9.98 -17.64
CA VAL A 146 5.22 -10.43 -16.70
C VAL A 146 4.88 -11.80 -16.15
N THR A 147 5.91 -12.57 -15.80
CA THR A 147 5.78 -13.83 -15.05
C THR A 147 6.33 -13.61 -13.65
N LEU A 148 5.52 -13.86 -12.63
CA LEU A 148 5.79 -13.56 -11.23
C LEU A 148 5.58 -14.80 -10.36
N ASP A 149 6.45 -15.02 -9.38
CA ASP A 149 6.25 -16.03 -8.33
C ASP A 149 5.29 -15.46 -7.25
N ALA A 150 4.01 -15.64 -7.50
CA ALA A 150 2.94 -15.10 -6.67
C ALA A 150 2.89 -15.79 -5.30
N CYS A 151 3.10 -15.02 -4.24
CA CYS A 151 2.96 -15.49 -2.88
C CYS A 151 1.51 -15.43 -2.42
N TYR A 152 0.99 -16.53 -1.90
CA TYR A 152 -0.38 -16.59 -1.37
C TYR A 152 -0.46 -17.38 -0.07
N VAL A 153 -1.57 -17.23 0.65
CA VAL A 153 -1.76 -17.82 1.97
C VAL A 153 -2.82 -18.90 1.97
N VAL A 154 -2.52 -19.99 2.65
CA VAL A 154 -3.49 -21.06 2.92
C VAL A 154 -3.65 -21.18 4.42
N GLY A 155 -4.91 -21.10 4.88
CA GLY A 155 -5.24 -21.40 6.26
C GLY A 155 -5.15 -22.91 6.51
N LYS A 156 -4.39 -23.32 7.50
CA LYS A 156 -4.23 -24.70 7.94
C LYS A 156 -4.67 -24.86 9.39
N ARG A 157 -4.92 -26.12 9.78
CA ARG A 157 -5.10 -26.49 11.19
C ARG A 157 -4.03 -27.52 11.56
N SER A 158 -3.41 -27.36 12.74
CA SER A 158 -2.54 -28.38 13.29
C SER A 158 -3.35 -29.57 13.79
N SER A 159 -2.68 -30.68 14.10
CA SER A 159 -3.28 -31.83 14.77
C SER A 159 -3.98 -31.50 16.10
N SER A 160 -3.48 -30.45 16.80
CA SER A 160 -4.12 -29.91 18.00
C SER A 160 -5.27 -28.93 17.72
N GLY A 161 -5.71 -28.77 16.47
CA GLY A 161 -6.81 -27.88 16.08
C GLY A 161 -6.44 -26.39 15.97
N LYS A 162 -5.21 -25.99 16.30
CA LYS A 162 -4.75 -24.60 16.20
C LYS A 162 -4.68 -24.16 14.73
N ARG A 163 -5.27 -23.02 14.41
CA ARG A 163 -5.18 -22.40 13.08
C ARG A 163 -3.82 -21.71 12.91
N TYR A 164 -3.22 -21.89 11.74
CA TYR A 164 -2.01 -21.18 11.33
C TYR A 164 -2.09 -20.82 9.83
N THR A 165 -1.28 -19.87 9.42
CA THR A 165 -1.18 -19.45 8.02
C THR A 165 0.08 -20.07 7.42
N GLN A 166 -0.05 -20.67 6.26
CA GLN A 166 1.07 -21.18 5.47
C GLN A 166 1.21 -20.36 4.20
N LEU A 167 2.42 -19.88 3.93
CA LEU A 167 2.77 -19.29 2.66
C LEU A 167 2.94 -20.38 1.61
N GLN A 168 2.43 -20.12 0.41
CA GLN A 168 2.63 -20.93 -0.78
C GLN A 168 2.95 -20.00 -1.94
N TYR A 169 3.51 -20.57 -3.00
CA TYR A 169 3.94 -19.85 -4.18
C TYR A 169 3.30 -20.48 -5.41
N LYS A 170 2.96 -19.65 -6.38
CA LYS A 170 2.40 -20.08 -7.65
C LYS A 170 2.82 -19.11 -8.74
N GLU A 171 3.37 -19.62 -9.81
CA GLU A 171 3.63 -18.82 -10.99
C GLU A 171 2.33 -18.19 -11.51
N TRP A 172 2.40 -16.91 -11.81
CA TRP A 172 1.35 -16.13 -12.43
C TRP A 172 1.92 -15.35 -13.61
N THR A 173 1.25 -15.41 -14.76
CA THR A 173 1.63 -14.68 -15.96
C THR A 173 0.48 -13.82 -16.45
N GLY A 174 0.75 -12.57 -16.80
CA GLY A 174 -0.24 -11.63 -17.33
C GLY A 174 0.26 -10.19 -17.32
N LYS A 175 -0.57 -9.26 -17.82
CA LYS A 175 -0.27 -7.84 -17.76
C LYS A 175 -0.39 -7.32 -16.33
N ALA A 176 0.73 -6.84 -15.77
CA ALA A 176 0.78 -6.21 -14.45
C ALA A 176 1.94 -5.24 -14.36
N PHE A 177 1.79 -4.21 -13.53
CA PHE A 177 2.82 -3.23 -13.25
C PHE A 177 3.17 -3.19 -11.76
N ASN A 178 4.39 -2.74 -11.46
CA ASN A 178 4.90 -2.68 -10.08
C ASN A 178 4.23 -1.55 -9.31
N PHE A 179 3.15 -1.88 -8.57
CA PHE A 179 2.43 -0.94 -7.70
C PHE A 179 3.33 -0.37 -6.59
N THR A 180 4.24 -1.21 -6.05
CA THR A 180 5.16 -0.77 -5.00
C THR A 180 6.07 0.36 -5.49
N GLU A 181 6.61 0.23 -6.69
CA GLU A 181 7.47 1.24 -7.30
C GLU A 181 6.71 2.55 -7.57
N LEU A 182 5.47 2.45 -8.08
CA LEU A 182 4.62 3.64 -8.24
C LEU A 182 4.30 4.31 -6.90
N ALA A 183 4.04 3.52 -5.87
CA ALA A 183 3.79 4.03 -4.53
C ALA A 183 5.03 4.73 -3.96
N GLU A 184 6.22 4.13 -4.10
CA GLU A 184 7.50 4.72 -3.68
C GLU A 184 7.81 6.02 -4.43
N LYS A 185 7.54 6.09 -5.73
CA LYS A 185 7.65 7.32 -6.54
C LYS A 185 6.76 8.46 -6.00
N ASN A 186 5.61 8.11 -5.42
CA ASN A 186 4.68 9.04 -4.78
C ASN A 186 4.95 9.24 -3.27
N GLY A 187 6.13 8.84 -2.77
CA GLY A 187 6.56 9.04 -1.39
C GLY A 187 6.00 8.04 -0.38
N PHE A 188 5.35 6.97 -0.83
CA PHE A 188 4.83 5.93 0.06
C PHE A 188 5.84 4.79 0.24
N GLU A 189 6.12 4.47 1.49
CA GLU A 189 6.98 3.37 1.89
C GLU A 189 6.16 2.16 2.33
N ARG A 190 6.64 0.97 1.99
CA ARG A 190 6.12 -0.32 2.48
C ARG A 190 6.81 -0.73 3.78
N ILE A 191 6.10 -1.40 4.65
CA ILE A 191 6.68 -1.96 5.88
C ILE A 191 6.99 -3.45 5.74
N SER A 192 7.83 -3.96 6.64
CA SER A 192 8.11 -5.39 6.70
C SER A 192 6.96 -6.16 7.35
N GLY A 193 6.65 -7.33 6.82
CA GLY A 193 5.78 -8.27 7.49
C GLY A 193 6.33 -8.70 8.86
N ARG A 194 5.45 -9.07 9.77
CA ARG A 194 5.81 -9.47 11.14
C ARG A 194 6.50 -10.83 11.17
N ARG A 195 7.50 -10.98 12.00
CA ARG A 195 8.18 -12.28 12.20
C ARG A 195 7.22 -13.41 12.53
N SER A 196 6.17 -13.13 13.30
CA SER A 196 5.15 -14.11 13.66
C SER A 196 4.40 -14.66 12.46
N PHE A 197 4.13 -13.83 11.44
CA PHE A 197 3.49 -14.27 10.21
C PHE A 197 4.33 -15.33 9.49
N PHE A 198 5.61 -15.12 9.32
CA PHE A 198 6.53 -16.07 8.67
C PHE A 198 6.75 -17.36 9.50
N LYS A 199 6.32 -17.39 10.76
CA LYS A 199 6.31 -18.55 11.63
C LYS A 199 4.91 -19.18 11.76
N GLY A 200 4.03 -18.96 10.79
CA GLY A 200 2.67 -19.49 10.79
C GLY A 200 1.67 -18.72 11.65
N GLY A 201 1.95 -17.45 11.94
CA GLY A 201 1.03 -16.57 12.67
C GLY A 201 -0.17 -16.14 11.83
N SER A 202 -0.94 -15.18 12.36
CA SER A 202 -2.15 -14.71 11.67
C SER A 202 -1.82 -13.95 10.38
N TYR A 203 -2.71 -14.01 9.40
CA TYR A 203 -2.63 -13.27 8.15
C TYR A 203 -2.43 -11.77 8.35
N GLY A 204 -3.04 -11.18 9.39
CA GLY A 204 -2.85 -9.77 9.73
C GLY A 204 -1.40 -9.34 9.98
N GLY A 205 -0.47 -10.28 10.11
CA GLY A 205 0.97 -9.99 10.22
C GLY A 205 1.70 -9.94 8.87
N ALA A 206 1.04 -10.20 7.75
CA ALA A 206 1.65 -10.12 6.43
C ALA A 206 2.03 -8.68 6.07
N GLU A 207 1.16 -7.70 6.39
CA GLU A 207 1.38 -6.25 6.22
C GLU A 207 1.67 -5.81 4.77
N TRP A 208 1.45 -6.68 3.76
CA TRP A 208 1.72 -6.39 2.36
C TRP A 208 0.87 -5.24 1.80
N TRP A 209 -0.27 -4.97 2.42
CA TRP A 209 -1.26 -3.96 2.04
C TRP A 209 -0.95 -2.57 2.62
N HIS A 210 0.00 -2.48 3.58
CA HIS A 210 0.27 -1.25 4.32
C HIS A 210 1.30 -0.37 3.60
N PHE A 211 0.90 0.84 3.30
CA PHE A 211 1.72 1.89 2.72
C PHE A 211 1.66 3.14 3.60
N GLN A 212 2.82 3.69 3.93
CA GLN A 212 2.94 4.88 4.77
C GLN A 212 3.73 5.97 4.06
N TRP A 213 3.29 7.20 4.17
CA TRP A 213 3.91 8.36 3.55
C TRP A 213 4.89 9.00 4.52
N GLU A 214 6.19 8.97 4.19
CA GLU A 214 7.26 9.45 5.05
C GLU A 214 7.86 10.80 4.56
N GLU A 215 7.36 11.34 3.47
CA GLU A 215 7.81 12.61 2.91
C GLU A 215 7.75 13.73 3.96
N GLY A 216 8.80 14.57 4.01
CA GLY A 216 8.92 15.64 5.00
C GLY A 216 9.21 15.19 6.44
N MET A 217 9.45 13.89 6.67
CA MET A 217 9.89 13.38 7.96
C MET A 217 11.41 13.18 7.97
N VAL A 218 12.05 13.62 9.04
CA VAL A 218 13.50 13.43 9.23
C VAL A 218 13.70 12.32 10.26
N LYS A 219 14.30 11.21 9.84
CA LYS A 219 14.57 10.05 10.70
C LYS A 219 15.38 10.47 11.94
N GLY A 220 14.87 10.11 13.11
CA GLY A 220 15.50 10.44 14.40
C GLY A 220 15.23 11.87 14.90
N GLN A 221 14.55 12.70 14.11
CA GLN A 221 14.17 14.08 14.50
C GLN A 221 12.66 14.25 14.58
N THR A 222 11.92 13.89 13.50
CA THR A 222 10.46 14.00 13.52
C THR A 222 9.85 12.98 14.46
N THR A 223 9.08 13.44 15.44
CA THR A 223 8.43 12.58 16.42
C THR A 223 6.99 12.26 16.03
N PHE A 224 6.49 11.11 16.49
CA PHE A 224 5.09 10.75 16.29
C PHE A 224 4.11 11.72 16.94
N GLY A 225 4.50 12.33 18.07
CA GLY A 225 3.71 13.35 18.76
C GLY A 225 3.53 14.62 17.93
N GLU A 226 4.61 15.12 17.33
CA GLU A 226 4.56 16.29 16.42
C GLU A 226 3.64 16.02 15.24
N GLU A 227 3.70 14.84 14.65
CA GLU A 227 2.83 14.46 13.53
C GLU A 227 1.35 14.37 13.93
N LEU A 228 1.04 13.97 15.18
CA LEU A 228 -0.33 13.99 15.71
C LEU A 228 -0.84 15.43 15.89
N LEU A 229 0.00 16.34 16.40
CA LEU A 229 -0.36 17.75 16.64
C LEU A 229 -0.68 18.51 15.35
N LYS A 230 -0.20 18.03 14.19
CA LYS A 230 -0.56 18.62 12.88
C LYS A 230 -2.04 18.40 12.51
N VAL A 231 -2.73 17.44 13.10
CA VAL A 231 -4.12 17.08 12.77
C VAL A 231 -5.08 17.05 13.97
N TYR A 232 -4.55 16.97 15.18
CA TYR A 232 -5.36 16.98 16.41
C TYR A 232 -5.06 18.18 17.28
N THR A 233 -6.09 18.77 17.90
CA THR A 233 -5.94 19.64 19.06
C THR A 233 -5.86 18.72 20.27
N LEU A 234 -4.83 18.83 21.08
CA LEU A 234 -4.78 18.21 22.40
C LEU A 234 -5.30 19.28 23.36
N ASP A 235 -6.52 19.09 23.86
CA ASP A 235 -7.07 19.87 24.97
C ASP A 235 -6.47 19.39 26.28
#